data_a8c5d4b0d96e020d5c26f87372590d59
#
_entry.id   a8c5d4b0d96e020d5c26f87372590d59
#
_cell.length_a   1.000
_cell.length_b   1.000
_cell.length_c   1.000
_cell.angle_alpha   90.00
_cell.angle_beta   90.00
_cell.angle_gamma   90.00
#
_symmetry.space_group_name_H-M   'P 1'
#
loop_
_entity.id
_entity.type
_entity.pdbx_description
1 polymer ?
#
loop_
_entity_poly.entity_id
_entity_poly.type
_entity_poly.pdbx_seq_one_letter_code
_entity_poly.pdbx_strand_id
1 'polypeptide(L)' 'EIERALETLTPREADVVRLYFGLGNQHAMTLEEIGETFDLTRERVRQIKEKAIRRLKHTSRSKILKTYLG' A
#
# COMPACT_ATOMS: atom_id res chain seq x y z
N GLU A 1 -6.51 1.40 -12.72
CA GLU A 1 -6.12 2.71 -12.18
C GLU A 1 -5.23 2.64 -10.97
N ILE A 2 -5.57 1.75 -10.01
CA ILE A 2 -4.77 1.68 -8.80
C ILE A 2 -3.37 1.14 -9.09
N GLU A 3 -3.24 0.20 -10.03
CA GLU A 3 -1.92 -0.30 -10.43
C GLU A 3 -1.09 0.80 -11.07
N ARG A 4 -1.72 1.65 -11.87
CA ARG A 4 -1.01 2.79 -12.47
C ARG A 4 -0.55 3.78 -11.40
N ALA A 5 -1.39 4.03 -10.40
CA ALA A 5 -1.04 4.91 -9.30
C ALA A 5 0.12 4.35 -8.49
N LEU A 6 0.17 3.02 -8.32
CA LEU A 6 1.24 2.36 -7.58
C LEU A 6 2.60 2.54 -8.24
N GLU A 7 2.64 2.80 -9.55
CA GLU A 7 3.90 3.03 -10.25
C GLU A 7 4.63 4.28 -9.76
N THR A 8 3.92 5.19 -9.10
CA THR A 8 4.55 6.40 -8.55
C THR A 8 5.25 6.13 -7.21
N LEU A 9 5.08 4.94 -6.65
CA LEU A 9 5.67 4.57 -5.38
C LEU A 9 6.99 3.84 -5.57
N THR A 10 7.78 3.78 -4.49
CA THR A 10 8.95 2.89 -4.51
C THR A 10 8.46 1.44 -4.56
N PRO A 11 9.30 0.49 -5.03
CA PRO A 11 8.88 -0.90 -5.06
C PRO A 11 8.40 -1.42 -3.71
N ARG A 12 9.08 -1.06 -2.62
CA ARG A 12 8.69 -1.51 -1.29
C ARG A 12 7.33 -0.94 -0.89
N GLU A 13 7.11 0.35 -1.14
CA GLU A 13 5.84 0.98 -0.83
C GLU A 13 4.70 0.33 -1.61
N ALA A 14 4.92 0.07 -2.89
CA ALA A 14 3.92 -0.57 -3.72
C ALA A 14 3.60 -1.98 -3.23
N ASP A 15 4.63 -2.74 -2.86
CA ASP A 15 4.44 -4.11 -2.35
C ASP A 15 3.62 -4.10 -1.07
N VAL A 16 3.93 -3.20 -0.15
CA VAL A 16 3.20 -3.11 1.11
C VAL A 16 1.73 -2.79 0.86
N VAL A 17 1.45 -1.85 -0.03
CA VAL A 17 0.07 -1.47 -0.34
C VAL A 17 -0.66 -2.65 -0.99
N ARG A 18 -0.05 -3.33 -1.94
CA ARG A 18 -0.67 -4.47 -2.59
C ARG A 18 -1.04 -5.57 -1.60
N LEU A 19 -0.14 -5.88 -0.69
CA LEU A 19 -0.38 -6.92 0.30
C LEU A 19 -1.41 -6.50 1.33
N TYR A 20 -1.34 -5.25 1.78
CA TYR A 20 -2.25 -4.78 2.82
C TYR A 20 -3.70 -4.74 2.33
N PHE A 21 -3.92 -4.30 1.10
CA PHE A 21 -5.27 -4.18 0.53
C PHE A 21 -5.69 -5.41 -0.27
N GLY A 22 -4.80 -6.38 -0.42
CA GLY A 22 -5.13 -7.61 -1.15
C GLY A 22 -5.35 -7.38 -2.63
N LEU A 23 -4.55 -6.53 -3.25
CA LEU A 23 -4.70 -6.22 -4.67
C LEU A 23 -4.14 -7.35 -5.54
N GLY A 24 -4.65 -7.47 -6.75
CA GLY A 24 -4.13 -8.43 -7.73
C GLY A 24 -4.30 -9.88 -7.33
N ASN A 25 -5.50 -10.27 -6.92
CA ASN A 25 -5.84 -11.64 -6.55
C ASN A 25 -5.12 -12.16 -5.29
N GLN A 26 -4.57 -11.27 -4.49
CA GLN A 26 -3.93 -11.66 -3.25
C GLN A 26 -4.88 -11.45 -2.09
N HIS A 27 -4.69 -12.25 -1.03
CA HIS A 27 -5.43 -12.04 0.21
C HIS A 27 -4.84 -10.86 0.96
N ALA A 28 -5.71 -10.04 1.54
CA ALA A 28 -5.25 -8.94 2.36
C ALA A 28 -4.47 -9.49 3.56
N MET A 29 -3.34 -8.84 3.86
CA MET A 29 -2.47 -9.27 4.95
C MET A 29 -2.46 -8.23 6.05
N THR A 30 -2.27 -8.70 7.29
CA THR A 30 -2.09 -7.79 8.42
C THR A 30 -0.70 -7.16 8.37
N LEU A 31 -0.52 -6.07 9.13
CA LEU A 31 0.79 -5.44 9.23
C LEU A 31 1.84 -6.41 9.76
N GLU A 32 1.45 -7.28 10.69
CA GLU A 32 2.37 -8.27 11.25
C GLU A 32 2.81 -9.27 10.19
N GLU A 33 1.87 -9.75 9.38
CA GLU A 33 2.18 -10.71 8.31
C GLU A 33 3.10 -10.09 7.27
N ILE A 34 2.84 -8.83 6.90
CA ILE A 34 3.70 -8.13 5.95
C ILE A 34 5.10 -7.96 6.54
N GLY A 35 5.17 -7.61 7.84
CA GLY A 35 6.44 -7.49 8.52
C GLY A 35 7.25 -8.76 8.47
N GLU A 36 6.60 -9.90 8.69
CA GLU A 36 7.28 -11.20 8.61
C GLU A 36 7.79 -11.48 7.21
N THR A 37 6.98 -11.12 6.20
CA THR A 37 7.36 -11.34 4.81
C THR A 37 8.63 -10.57 4.42
N PHE A 38 8.77 -9.35 4.91
CA PHE A 38 9.89 -8.48 4.55
C PHE A 38 10.95 -8.34 5.64
N ASP A 39 10.80 -9.09 6.73
CA ASP A 39 11.70 -9.00 7.88
C ASP A 39 11.75 -7.59 8.45
N LEU A 40 10.57 -7.03 8.65
CA LEU A 40 10.38 -5.69 9.21
C LEU A 40 9.48 -5.77 10.44
N THR A 41 9.58 -4.77 11.32
CA THR A 41 8.68 -4.67 12.45
C THR A 41 7.30 -4.21 11.96
N ARG A 42 6.27 -4.52 12.76
CA ARG A 42 4.92 -4.05 12.47
C ARG A 42 4.88 -2.53 12.35
N GLU A 43 5.57 -1.83 13.24
CA GLU A 43 5.58 -0.37 13.23
C GLU A 43 6.23 0.18 11.96
N ARG A 44 7.31 -0.46 11.50
CA ARG A 44 7.96 -0.03 10.27
C ARG A 44 7.04 -0.21 9.07
N VAL A 45 6.33 -1.35 9.03
CA VAL A 45 5.36 -1.59 7.96
C VAL A 45 4.25 -0.55 7.98
N ARG A 46 3.76 -0.21 9.18
CA ARG A 46 2.73 0.81 9.33
C ARG A 46 3.20 2.16 8.77
N GLN A 47 4.43 2.54 9.07
CA GLN A 47 5.00 3.79 8.57
C GLN A 47 5.09 3.79 7.05
N ILE A 48 5.56 2.68 6.48
CA ILE A 48 5.66 2.54 5.03
C ILE A 48 4.28 2.63 4.38
N LYS A 49 3.31 1.93 4.96
CA LYS A 49 1.94 1.96 4.45
C LYS A 49 1.36 3.36 4.48
N GLU A 50 1.50 4.06 5.59
CA GLU A 50 0.95 5.40 5.71
C GLU A 50 1.58 6.38 4.73
N LYS A 51 2.89 6.28 4.56
CA LYS A 51 3.59 7.13 3.60
C LYS A 51 3.14 6.83 2.18
N ALA A 52 2.96 5.56 1.86
CA ALA A 52 2.52 5.14 0.54
C ALA A 52 1.11 5.65 0.25
N ILE A 53 0.19 5.48 1.21
CA ILE A 53 -1.19 5.94 1.05
C ILE A 53 -1.23 7.46 0.87
N ARG A 54 -0.42 8.17 1.65
CA ARG A 54 -0.35 9.63 1.55
C ARG A 54 0.09 10.06 0.16
N ARG A 55 1.10 9.39 -0.39
CA ARG A 55 1.55 9.67 -1.75
C ARG A 55 0.47 9.37 -2.78
N LEU A 56 -0.22 8.25 -2.63
CA LEU A 56 -1.29 7.89 -3.56
C LEU A 56 -2.41 8.92 -3.55
N LYS A 57 -2.81 9.38 -2.37
CA LYS A 57 -3.85 10.39 -2.25
C LYS A 57 -3.41 11.71 -2.87
N HIS A 58 -2.15 12.06 -2.70
CA HIS A 58 -1.61 13.31 -3.22
C HIS A 58 -1.53 13.30 -4.74
N THR A 59 -1.10 12.18 -5.33
CA THR A 59 -0.92 12.08 -6.77
C THR A 59 -2.18 11.67 -7.52
N SER A 60 -3.13 11.04 -6.83
CA SER A 60 -4.34 10.55 -7.47
C SER A 60 -5.34 11.68 -7.69
N ARG A 61 -5.92 11.72 -8.88
CA ARG A 61 -6.99 12.64 -9.21
C ARG A 61 -8.34 11.92 -9.28
N SER A 62 -8.31 10.62 -9.10
CA SER A 62 -9.53 9.81 -9.16
C SER A 62 -10.26 9.84 -7.83
N LYS A 63 -11.53 10.23 -7.85
CA LYS A 63 -12.36 10.19 -6.66
C LYS A 63 -12.58 8.76 -6.19
N ILE A 64 -12.65 7.83 -7.14
CA ILE A 64 -12.85 6.41 -6.82
C ILE A 64 -11.66 5.90 -6.02
N LEU A 65 -10.45 6.20 -6.48
CA LEU A 65 -9.24 5.77 -5.79
C LEU A 65 -9.13 6.39 -4.41
N LYS A 66 -9.43 7.68 -4.28
CA LYS A 66 -9.40 8.37 -2.99
C LYS A 66 -10.38 7.75 -2.00
N THR A 67 -11.57 7.41 -2.48
CA THR A 67 -12.58 6.76 -1.66
C THR A 67 -12.12 5.38 -1.23
N TYR A 68 -11.50 4.63 -2.14
CA TYR A 68 -10.97 3.29 -1.85
C TYR A 68 -9.90 3.34 -0.75
N LEU A 69 -9.04 4.33 -0.80
CA LEU A 69 -7.94 4.43 0.16
C LEU A 69 -8.37 5.02 1.51
N GLY A 70 -9.57 5.56 1.55
CA GLY A 70 -10.08 6.15 2.77
C GLY A 70 -9.69 7.58 2.92
#